data_88e4d69f949710ab9f1a15d7f6f1d91b
#
_entry.id   88e4d69f949710ab9f1a15d7f6f1d91b
#
_cell.length_a   1.000
_cell.length_b   1.000
_cell.length_c   1.000
_cell.angle_alpha   90.00
_cell.angle_beta   90.00
_cell.angle_gamma   90.00
#
_symmetry.space_group_name_H-M   'P 1'
#
loop_
_entity.id
_entity.type
_entity.pdbx_description
1 polymer ?
#
loop_
_entity_poly.entity_id
_entity_poly.type
_entity_poly.pdbx_seq_one_letter_code
_entity_poly.pdbx_strand_id
1 'polypeptide(L)'
;RFVMLKKAAILLTGLVVSTSISAHTLWLVPSHYVLSKQDSWVSVDASAANMTFVPDKGIGLNSLTLYLPDGSAKPVTEHYQGKRKSVADVQLAGDGTYRLELANPLRFFTSYEINGERKRLMANKQARTAQLPAGATKVETVQMRSRNFAYITVNGPTDTVLKVQGEGLE
;
A
#
# COMPACT_ATOMS: atom_id res chain seq x y z
N ARG A 1 39.07 18.73 -33.48
CA ARG A 1 39.21 18.02 -32.19
C ARG A 1 38.39 18.68 -31.06
N PHE A 2 38.27 19.99 -31.01
CA PHE A 2 37.52 20.73 -29.97
C PHE A 2 36.00 20.61 -30.04
N VAL A 3 35.42 20.34 -31.19
CA VAL A 3 33.96 20.24 -31.35
C VAL A 3 33.38 18.93 -30.87
N MET A 4 34.15 17.84 -30.89
CA MET A 4 33.72 16.54 -30.38
C MET A 4 33.66 16.50 -28.84
N LEU A 5 34.53 17.23 -28.15
CA LEU A 5 34.51 17.29 -26.68
C LEU A 5 33.24 17.99 -26.11
N LYS A 6 32.75 19.02 -26.83
CA LYS A 6 31.52 19.73 -26.42
C LYS A 6 30.26 18.92 -26.60
N LYS A 7 30.19 18.02 -27.57
CA LYS A 7 29.05 17.12 -27.76
C LYS A 7 29.03 15.96 -26.74
N ALA A 8 30.19 15.47 -26.29
CA ALA A 8 30.29 14.46 -25.24
C ALA A 8 29.90 14.99 -23.86
N ALA A 9 30.19 16.26 -23.55
CA ALA A 9 29.80 16.90 -22.30
C ALA A 9 28.27 17.10 -22.16
N ILE A 10 27.57 17.33 -23.27
CA ILE A 10 26.10 17.51 -23.26
C ILE A 10 25.38 16.16 -23.10
N LEU A 11 25.97 15.06 -23.56
CA LEU A 11 25.39 13.71 -23.37
C LEU A 11 25.54 13.19 -21.92
N LEU A 12 26.54 13.65 -21.19
CA LEU A 12 26.82 13.21 -19.82
C LEU A 12 25.95 13.95 -18.78
N THR A 13 25.44 15.15 -19.11
CA THR A 13 24.60 15.94 -18.19
C THR A 13 23.12 15.50 -18.19
N GLY A 14 22.72 14.68 -19.15
CA GLY A 14 21.34 14.15 -19.25
C GLY A 14 21.04 12.92 -18.38
N LEU A 15 22.05 12.36 -17.68
CA LEU A 15 21.93 11.05 -17.03
C LEU A 15 21.83 11.10 -15.50
N VAL A 16 21.61 12.24 -14.88
CA VAL A 16 21.61 12.36 -13.42
C VAL A 16 20.41 13.14 -12.92
N VAL A 17 19.20 12.68 -13.18
CA VAL A 17 18.06 12.95 -12.28
C VAL A 17 17.09 11.78 -12.33
N SER A 18 17.52 10.59 -11.95
CA SER A 18 16.60 9.61 -11.40
C SER A 18 16.37 9.97 -9.93
N THR A 19 15.42 10.86 -9.67
CA THR A 19 14.88 11.01 -8.33
C THR A 19 14.25 9.68 -7.97
N SER A 20 14.92 8.91 -7.11
CA SER A 20 14.37 7.71 -6.52
C SER A 20 13.10 8.12 -5.78
N ILE A 21 11.94 7.90 -6.39
CA ILE A 21 10.67 8.00 -5.69
C ILE A 21 10.67 6.82 -4.73
N SER A 22 11.12 7.07 -3.50
CA SER A 22 11.01 6.09 -2.42
C SER A 22 9.54 5.96 -2.07
N ALA A 23 8.88 4.96 -2.63
CA ALA A 23 7.54 4.57 -2.23
C ALA A 23 7.69 3.51 -1.13
N HIS A 24 7.16 3.80 0.06
CA HIS A 24 7.07 2.79 1.11
C HIS A 24 6.30 1.58 0.60
N THR A 25 6.95 0.42 0.61
CA THR A 25 6.28 -0.84 0.34
C THR A 25 5.58 -1.29 1.60
N LEU A 26 4.29 -1.55 1.50
CA LEU A 26 3.47 -2.07 2.58
C LEU A 26 3.26 -3.57 2.34
N TRP A 27 3.37 -4.37 3.40
CA TRP A 27 3.14 -5.81 3.33
C TRP A 27 2.28 -6.33 4.48
N LEU A 28 1.65 -7.47 4.21
CA LEU A 28 1.03 -8.37 5.18
C LEU A 28 1.73 -9.72 5.04
N VAL A 29 2.37 -10.20 6.09
CA VAL A 29 3.11 -11.46 6.08
C VAL A 29 2.60 -12.36 7.19
N PRO A 30 1.78 -13.37 6.88
CA PRO A 30 1.36 -14.38 7.84
C PRO A 30 2.55 -15.25 8.29
N SER A 31 2.51 -15.71 9.54
CA SER A 31 3.47 -16.67 10.06
C SER A 31 3.42 -18.02 9.31
N HIS A 32 2.27 -18.35 8.74
CA HIS A 32 2.05 -19.55 7.92
C HIS A 32 1.11 -19.24 6.77
N TYR A 33 1.39 -19.78 5.59
CA TYR A 33 0.53 -19.68 4.40
C TYR A 33 -0.31 -20.92 4.17
N VAL A 34 0.15 -22.07 4.69
CA VAL A 34 -0.55 -23.37 4.61
C VAL A 34 -0.52 -24.05 5.97
N LEU A 35 -1.66 -24.53 6.39
CA LEU A 35 -1.88 -25.24 7.65
C LEU A 35 -2.57 -26.56 7.37
N SER A 36 -2.22 -27.59 8.15
CA SER A 36 -2.83 -28.94 8.10
C SER A 36 -3.77 -29.21 9.27
N LYS A 37 -4.11 -28.19 10.05
CA LYS A 37 -4.95 -28.32 11.25
C LYS A 37 -5.90 -27.13 11.35
N GLN A 38 -7.18 -27.41 11.58
CA GLN A 38 -8.20 -26.42 11.93
C GLN A 38 -7.93 -25.82 13.31
N ASP A 39 -8.66 -24.75 13.65
CA ASP A 39 -8.55 -23.98 14.89
C ASP A 39 -7.14 -23.48 15.20
N SER A 40 -6.37 -23.24 14.17
CA SER A 40 -5.01 -22.74 14.29
C SER A 40 -4.99 -21.21 14.38
N TRP A 41 -4.10 -20.69 15.21
CA TRP A 41 -3.79 -19.27 15.27
C TRP A 41 -2.65 -18.94 14.30
N VAL A 42 -2.78 -17.82 13.63
CA VAL A 42 -1.77 -17.27 12.73
C VAL A 42 -1.51 -15.83 13.11
N SER A 43 -0.25 -15.50 13.38
CA SER A 43 0.18 -14.10 13.51
C SER A 43 0.50 -13.51 12.15
N VAL A 44 0.13 -12.25 11.94
CA VAL A 44 0.32 -11.53 10.69
C VAL A 44 1.14 -10.28 10.97
N ASP A 45 2.35 -10.22 10.44
CA ASP A 45 3.16 -9.00 10.43
C ASP A 45 2.65 -8.02 9.37
N ALA A 46 2.48 -6.77 9.77
CA ALA A 46 2.06 -5.69 8.90
C ALA A 46 2.98 -4.48 9.09
N SER A 47 3.66 -4.09 8.03
CA SER A 47 4.68 -3.04 8.11
C SER A 47 4.77 -2.27 6.80
N ALA A 48 5.36 -1.09 6.90
CA ALA A 48 5.81 -0.34 5.74
C ALA A 48 7.31 -0.05 5.84
N ALA A 49 8.01 -0.08 4.72
CA ALA A 49 9.43 0.18 4.64
C ALA A 49 9.86 0.78 3.31
N ASN A 50 10.99 1.48 3.34
CA ASN A 50 11.70 1.94 2.15
C ASN A 50 12.63 0.88 1.57
N MET A 51 13.07 -0.06 2.41
CA MET A 51 13.95 -1.17 2.02
C MET A 51 13.20 -2.50 2.21
N THR A 52 13.40 -3.43 1.28
CA THR A 52 12.76 -4.74 1.30
C THR A 52 13.02 -5.47 2.62
N PHE A 53 11.96 -5.89 3.29
CA PHE A 53 11.98 -6.63 4.57
C PHE A 53 12.67 -5.94 5.75
N VAL A 54 12.93 -4.65 5.66
CA VAL A 54 13.42 -3.86 6.81
C VAL A 54 12.28 -2.97 7.31
N PRO A 55 11.45 -3.43 8.27
CA PRO A 55 10.32 -2.65 8.75
C PRO A 55 10.83 -1.37 9.43
N ASP A 56 10.33 -0.23 8.98
CA ASP A 56 10.67 1.07 9.57
C ASP A 56 9.46 1.79 10.17
N LYS A 57 8.24 1.36 9.80
CA LYS A 57 7.00 1.96 10.30
C LYS A 57 5.90 0.93 10.50
N GLY A 58 5.32 0.88 11.70
CA GLY A 58 4.06 0.19 11.98
C GLY A 58 2.88 0.89 11.29
N ILE A 59 1.94 0.13 10.78
CA ILE A 59 0.75 0.62 10.07
C ILE A 59 -0.51 0.37 10.89
N GLY A 60 -1.52 1.23 10.72
CA GLY A 60 -2.83 1.03 11.36
C GLY A 60 -3.54 -0.19 10.80
N LEU A 61 -4.09 -1.04 11.67
CA LEU A 61 -4.79 -2.27 11.32
C LEU A 61 -6.31 -2.20 11.54
N ASN A 62 -6.86 -1.03 11.86
CA ASN A 62 -8.29 -0.87 12.14
C ASN A 62 -9.22 -1.28 10.96
N SER A 63 -8.69 -1.32 9.74
CA SER A 63 -9.42 -1.76 8.55
C SER A 63 -9.02 -3.17 8.09
N LEU A 64 -8.27 -3.91 8.91
CA LEU A 64 -7.90 -5.29 8.59
C LEU A 64 -9.13 -6.18 8.72
N THR A 65 -9.44 -6.88 7.64
CA THR A 65 -10.60 -7.78 7.53
C THR A 65 -10.14 -9.18 7.15
N LEU A 66 -10.69 -10.17 7.83
CA LEU A 66 -10.53 -11.58 7.48
C LEU A 66 -11.77 -12.05 6.72
N TYR A 67 -11.59 -12.47 5.48
CA TYR A 67 -12.59 -13.15 4.66
C TYR A 67 -12.44 -14.65 4.85
N LEU A 68 -13.55 -15.32 5.15
CA LEU A 68 -13.62 -16.75 5.42
C LEU A 68 -13.82 -17.54 4.11
N PRO A 69 -13.56 -18.86 4.11
CA PRO A 69 -13.73 -19.70 2.92
C PRO A 69 -15.13 -19.69 2.30
N ASP A 70 -16.16 -19.37 3.06
CA ASP A 70 -17.54 -19.20 2.59
C ASP A 70 -17.83 -17.83 1.96
N GLY A 71 -16.86 -16.91 1.97
CA GLY A 71 -16.98 -15.55 1.47
C GLY A 71 -17.47 -14.53 2.51
N SER A 72 -17.87 -14.96 3.69
CA SER A 72 -18.20 -14.03 4.78
C SER A 72 -16.97 -13.29 5.28
N ALA A 73 -17.17 -12.12 5.91
CA ALA A 73 -16.09 -11.27 6.35
C ALA A 73 -16.28 -10.85 7.81
N LYS A 74 -15.18 -10.78 8.54
CA LYS A 74 -15.15 -10.27 9.92
C LYS A 74 -13.96 -9.33 10.12
N PRO A 75 -14.12 -8.25 10.91
CA PRO A 75 -13.00 -7.40 11.28
C PRO A 75 -12.01 -8.19 12.16
N VAL A 76 -10.72 -7.89 12.00
CA VAL A 76 -9.67 -8.41 12.88
C VAL A 76 -9.48 -7.44 14.03
N THR A 77 -9.85 -7.84 15.23
CA THR A 77 -9.81 -7.01 16.45
C THR A 77 -8.56 -7.24 17.28
N GLU A 78 -8.00 -8.44 17.23
CA GLU A 78 -6.78 -8.80 17.95
C GLU A 78 -5.56 -8.29 17.19
N HIS A 79 -5.15 -7.03 17.48
CA HIS A 79 -3.98 -6.44 16.84
C HIS A 79 -3.28 -5.41 17.73
N TYR A 80 -2.00 -5.23 17.47
CA TYR A 80 -1.15 -4.24 18.10
C TYR A 80 -0.38 -3.44 17.05
N GLN A 81 -0.40 -2.12 17.17
CA GLN A 81 0.40 -1.22 16.35
C GLN A 81 1.64 -0.75 17.08
N GLY A 82 2.79 -1.27 16.71
CA GLY A 82 4.08 -0.81 17.22
C GLY A 82 4.65 0.35 16.40
N LYS A 83 5.79 0.87 16.84
CA LYS A 83 6.49 1.96 16.14
C LYS A 83 7.06 1.51 14.80
N ARG A 84 7.62 0.31 14.74
CA ARG A 84 8.30 -0.21 13.53
C ARG A 84 7.47 -1.22 12.76
N LYS A 85 6.65 -2.00 13.43
CA LYS A 85 5.74 -2.98 12.83
C LYS A 85 4.45 -3.08 13.61
N SER A 86 3.42 -3.59 12.97
CA SER A 86 2.16 -3.98 13.59
C SER A 86 1.98 -5.49 13.49
N VAL A 87 1.24 -6.07 14.40
CA VAL A 87 0.95 -7.50 14.43
C VAL A 87 -0.53 -7.69 14.67
N ALA A 88 -1.14 -8.65 13.99
CA ALA A 88 -2.49 -9.11 14.25
C ALA A 88 -2.49 -10.62 14.43
N ASP A 89 -3.37 -11.14 15.29
CA ASP A 89 -3.59 -12.58 15.47
C ASP A 89 -4.98 -12.93 14.94
N VAL A 90 -5.05 -14.00 14.15
CA VAL A 90 -6.30 -14.52 13.57
C VAL A 90 -6.44 -16.00 13.84
N GLN A 91 -7.65 -16.41 14.22
CA GLN A 91 -8.00 -17.83 14.37
C GLN A 91 -8.70 -18.32 13.10
N LEU A 92 -8.22 -19.43 12.54
CA LEU A 92 -8.71 -20.07 11.34
C LEU A 92 -9.42 -21.37 11.71
N ALA A 93 -10.75 -21.29 11.89
CA ALA A 93 -11.56 -22.35 12.50
C ALA A 93 -11.89 -23.51 11.56
N GLY A 94 -11.93 -23.28 10.26
CA GLY A 94 -12.38 -24.28 9.27
C GLY A 94 -11.40 -24.50 8.13
N ASP A 95 -11.71 -25.45 7.27
CA ASP A 95 -10.94 -25.75 6.07
C ASP A 95 -11.20 -24.73 4.96
N GLY A 96 -10.24 -24.55 4.08
CA GLY A 96 -10.33 -23.70 2.92
C GLY A 96 -9.35 -22.51 2.92
N THR A 97 -9.49 -21.66 1.94
CA THR A 97 -8.64 -20.48 1.77
C THR A 97 -9.29 -19.27 2.41
N TYR A 98 -8.53 -18.60 3.26
CA TYR A 98 -8.84 -17.33 3.89
C TYR A 98 -8.10 -16.20 3.17
N ARG A 99 -8.70 -15.01 3.14
CA ARG A 99 -8.05 -13.78 2.67
C ARG A 99 -8.02 -12.75 3.79
N LEU A 100 -6.83 -12.29 4.13
CA LEU A 100 -6.64 -11.07 4.90
C LEU A 100 -6.57 -9.90 3.94
N GLU A 101 -7.30 -8.84 4.23
CA GLU A 101 -7.32 -7.63 3.44
C GLU A 101 -7.16 -6.41 4.34
N LEU A 102 -6.13 -5.62 4.07
CA LEU A 102 -5.98 -4.29 4.63
C LEU A 102 -6.34 -3.26 3.55
N ALA A 103 -7.54 -2.71 3.65
CA ALA A 103 -8.02 -1.66 2.76
C ALA A 103 -7.73 -0.29 3.38
N ASN A 104 -6.88 0.50 2.76
CA ASN A 104 -6.66 1.87 3.20
C ASN A 104 -7.80 2.78 2.69
N PRO A 105 -8.19 3.79 3.47
CA PRO A 105 -9.22 4.72 3.05
C PRO A 105 -8.78 5.46 1.78
N LEU A 106 -9.78 5.83 0.98
CA LEU A 106 -9.58 6.65 -0.19
C LEU A 106 -8.89 7.96 0.19
N ARG A 107 -7.79 8.28 -0.47
CA ARG A 107 -7.03 9.52 -0.26
C ARG A 107 -6.93 10.30 -1.55
N PHE A 108 -6.85 11.61 -1.42
CA PHE A 108 -6.65 12.52 -2.53
C PHE A 108 -5.39 13.34 -2.28
N PHE A 109 -4.57 13.47 -3.32
CA PHE A 109 -3.40 14.33 -3.32
C PHE A 109 -3.52 15.30 -4.48
N THR A 110 -3.36 16.58 -4.21
CA THR A 110 -3.20 17.60 -5.24
C THR A 110 -1.76 18.06 -5.27
N SER A 111 -1.08 17.85 -6.37
CA SER A 111 0.23 18.43 -6.65
C SER A 111 0.10 19.68 -7.49
N TYR A 112 1.00 20.64 -7.30
CA TYR A 112 1.03 21.90 -8.02
C TYR A 112 2.46 22.44 -8.08
N GLU A 113 2.74 23.33 -8.99
CA GLU A 113 4.00 24.07 -9.07
C GLU A 113 3.79 25.52 -8.65
N ILE A 114 4.71 26.04 -7.85
CA ILE A 114 4.81 27.45 -7.49
C ILE A 114 6.28 27.83 -7.35
N ASN A 115 6.67 28.96 -7.96
CA ASN A 115 8.07 29.44 -8.00
C ASN A 115 9.07 28.39 -8.49
N GLY A 116 8.66 27.53 -9.43
CA GLY A 116 9.50 26.45 -9.97
C GLY A 116 9.62 25.21 -9.08
N GLU A 117 8.99 25.19 -7.91
CA GLU A 117 8.97 24.04 -7.00
C GLU A 117 7.66 23.26 -7.09
N ARG A 118 7.75 21.93 -7.14
CA ARG A 118 6.58 21.05 -7.05
C ARG A 118 6.21 20.81 -5.57
N LYS A 119 4.97 21.15 -5.22
CA LYS A 119 4.42 20.98 -3.88
C LYS A 119 3.20 20.07 -3.89
N ARG A 120 2.80 19.59 -2.73
CA ARG A 120 1.65 18.69 -2.57
C ARG A 120 0.82 19.11 -1.37
N LEU A 121 -0.50 18.96 -1.50
CA LEU A 121 -1.46 19.08 -0.41
C LEU A 121 -2.43 17.89 -0.41
N MET A 122 -3.00 17.60 0.75
CA MET A 122 -3.96 16.52 0.95
C MET A 122 -5.37 17.05 0.71
N ALA A 123 -5.76 17.21 -0.56
CA ALA A 123 -7.08 17.72 -0.90
C ALA A 123 -7.59 17.08 -2.20
N ASN A 124 -8.91 16.87 -2.26
CA ASN A 124 -9.62 16.51 -3.48
C ASN A 124 -9.83 17.75 -4.39
N LYS A 125 -10.46 17.55 -5.54
CA LYS A 125 -10.72 18.65 -6.51
C LYS A 125 -11.55 19.80 -5.93
N GLN A 126 -12.49 19.54 -5.02
CA GLN A 126 -13.34 20.56 -4.42
C GLN A 126 -12.59 21.35 -3.34
N ALA A 127 -11.91 20.64 -2.42
CA ALA A 127 -11.20 21.26 -1.31
C ALA A 127 -9.93 22.03 -1.75
N ARG A 128 -9.27 21.62 -2.85
CA ARG A 128 -8.04 22.25 -3.33
C ARG A 128 -8.21 23.72 -3.69
N THR A 129 -9.37 24.10 -4.21
CA THR A 129 -9.62 25.49 -4.66
C THR A 129 -9.40 26.51 -3.55
N ALA A 130 -9.78 26.17 -2.30
CA ALA A 130 -9.56 27.03 -1.14
C ALA A 130 -8.15 26.94 -0.54
N GLN A 131 -7.35 25.93 -0.91
CA GLN A 131 -6.05 25.64 -0.31
C GLN A 131 -4.87 25.94 -1.25
N LEU A 132 -5.13 26.09 -2.54
CA LEU A 132 -4.07 26.39 -3.50
C LEU A 132 -3.62 27.84 -3.34
N PRO A 133 -2.30 28.09 -3.27
CA PRO A 133 -1.77 29.44 -3.25
C PRO A 133 -2.00 30.15 -4.58
N ALA A 134 -2.14 31.47 -4.53
CA ALA A 134 -2.20 32.28 -5.75
C ALA A 134 -0.95 32.05 -6.60
N GLY A 135 -1.13 31.91 -7.91
CA GLY A 135 -0.04 31.62 -8.84
C GLY A 135 0.36 30.14 -8.95
N ALA A 136 -0.35 29.23 -8.31
CA ALA A 136 -0.14 27.79 -8.51
C ALA A 136 -0.45 27.38 -9.95
N THR A 137 0.46 26.63 -10.57
CA THR A 137 0.37 26.10 -11.94
C THR A 137 0.49 24.57 -11.92
N LYS A 138 0.24 23.91 -13.06
CA LYS A 138 0.33 22.45 -13.22
C LYS A 138 -0.38 21.68 -12.12
N VAL A 139 -1.60 22.11 -11.81
CA VAL A 139 -2.41 21.55 -10.72
C VAL A 139 -3.00 20.22 -11.15
N GLU A 140 -2.63 19.15 -10.46
CA GLU A 140 -3.05 17.78 -10.72
C GLU A 140 -3.58 17.16 -9.45
N THR A 141 -4.77 16.53 -9.50
CA THR A 141 -5.32 15.79 -8.36
C THR A 141 -5.37 14.30 -8.69
N VAL A 142 -4.75 13.52 -7.83
CA VAL A 142 -4.73 12.06 -7.90
C VAL A 142 -5.55 11.48 -6.77
N GLN A 143 -6.41 10.55 -7.11
CA GLN A 143 -7.12 9.70 -6.16
C GLN A 143 -6.29 8.43 -5.94
N MET A 144 -6.07 8.06 -4.70
CA MET A 144 -5.31 6.88 -4.33
C MET A 144 -6.11 5.98 -3.38
N ARG A 145 -6.26 4.73 -3.77
CA ARG A 145 -6.76 3.65 -2.92
C ARG A 145 -5.71 2.54 -2.93
N SER A 146 -5.34 2.02 -1.78
CA SER A 146 -4.47 0.85 -1.70
C SER A 146 -5.14 -0.27 -0.91
N ARG A 147 -4.97 -1.49 -1.39
CA ARG A 147 -5.44 -2.72 -0.76
C ARG A 147 -4.28 -3.70 -0.74
N ASN A 148 -4.02 -4.29 0.39
CA ASN A 148 -2.99 -5.32 0.56
C ASN A 148 -3.66 -6.60 0.98
N PHE A 149 -3.23 -7.72 0.40
CA PHE A 149 -3.81 -9.04 0.61
C PHE A 149 -2.78 -10.03 1.10
N ALA A 150 -3.21 -10.95 1.94
CA ALA A 150 -2.50 -12.18 2.23
C ALA A 150 -3.52 -13.34 2.23
N TYR A 151 -3.11 -14.48 1.72
CA TYR A 151 -3.94 -15.68 1.65
C TYR A 151 -3.35 -16.77 2.53
N ILE A 152 -4.22 -17.48 3.24
CA ILE A 152 -3.83 -18.60 4.11
C ILE A 152 -4.79 -19.74 3.82
N THR A 153 -4.25 -20.94 3.58
CA THR A 153 -5.07 -22.13 3.32
C THR A 153 -4.94 -23.13 4.44
N VAL A 154 -6.07 -23.61 4.93
CA VAL A 154 -6.16 -24.70 5.90
C VAL A 154 -6.63 -25.97 5.19
N ASN A 155 -5.85 -27.04 5.27
CA ASN A 155 -6.06 -28.35 4.63
C ASN A 155 -6.14 -28.27 3.10
N GLY A 156 -7.27 -27.90 2.53
CA GLY A 156 -7.50 -27.83 1.07
C GLY A 156 -7.86 -26.43 0.60
N PRO A 157 -7.41 -26.02 -0.61
CA PRO A 157 -7.72 -24.69 -1.15
C PRO A 157 -9.19 -24.57 -1.58
N THR A 158 -9.74 -23.37 -1.41
CA THR A 158 -11.03 -22.94 -1.99
C THR A 158 -10.82 -21.65 -2.77
N ASP A 159 -11.70 -21.33 -3.73
CA ASP A 159 -11.54 -20.19 -4.65
C ASP A 159 -12.46 -19.01 -4.34
N THR A 160 -13.41 -19.15 -3.42
CA THR A 160 -14.42 -18.13 -3.11
C THR A 160 -13.81 -16.75 -2.80
N VAL A 161 -12.76 -16.73 -1.97
CA VAL A 161 -12.10 -15.48 -1.55
C VAL A 161 -11.03 -14.98 -2.54
N LEU A 162 -10.71 -15.75 -3.58
CA LEU A 162 -9.73 -15.34 -4.59
C LEU A 162 -10.30 -14.27 -5.53
N LYS A 163 -11.63 -14.24 -5.68
CA LYS A 163 -12.32 -13.21 -6.46
C LYS A 163 -12.42 -11.95 -5.61
N VAL A 164 -11.53 -11.01 -5.82
CA VAL A 164 -11.63 -9.67 -5.25
C VAL A 164 -12.69 -8.92 -6.04
N GLN A 165 -13.81 -8.60 -5.41
CA GLN A 165 -14.76 -7.66 -5.98
C GLN A 165 -14.09 -6.29 -6.04
N GLY A 166 -13.59 -5.92 -7.21
CA GLY A 166 -13.12 -4.59 -7.49
C GLY A 166 -14.32 -3.68 -7.71
N GLU A 167 -14.52 -2.67 -6.86
CA GLU A 167 -15.17 -1.47 -7.38
C GLU A 167 -14.17 -0.92 -8.41
N GLY A 168 -14.57 -0.98 -9.69
CA GLY A 168 -13.75 -0.52 -10.79
C GLY A 168 -13.30 0.91 -10.56
N LEU A 169 -12.11 1.22 -10.98
CA LEU A 169 -11.72 2.58 -11.28
C LEU A 169 -12.51 2.97 -12.55
N GLU A 170 -13.64 3.65 -12.39
CA GLU A 170 -14.27 4.41 -13.45
C GLU A 170 -13.57 5.76 -13.64
#